data_8924fa5d7ce9b78d4a0245a37479db2b
#
_entry.id   8924fa5d7ce9b78d4a0245a37479db2b
#
_cell.length_a   1.000
_cell.length_b   1.000
_cell.length_c   1.000
_cell.angle_alpha   90.00
_cell.angle_beta   90.00
_cell.angle_gamma   90.00
#
_symmetry.space_group_name_H-M   'P 1'
#
loop_
_entity.id
_entity.type
_entity.pdbx_description
1 polymer ?
#
loop_
_entity_poly.entity_id
_entity_poly.type
_entity_poly.pdbx_seq_one_letter_code
_entity_poly.pdbx_strand_id
1 'polypeptide(L)'
;HLDFRRQRQMCIRDRPYFKVISDSKDLTLTPTWFDSDTFMSTIEYRQENKNSSLITDFGLVNGYKSPTTRKKNSLSHLFLDYNLDLKLENYNSSNFEMSINRVSNDSYLNVFDQYITKSNLRPSDFNKLTNNINLNLNHDDFNFETGFQSFENLRIKNQSDRYQYVLPYYNFDKNISKNYFNGNISFNSNGSNV
;
A
#
# COMPACT_ATOMS: atom_id res chain seq x y z
N HIS A 1 -30.21 10.51 19.15
CA HIS A 1 -29.07 9.80 19.80
C HIS A 1 -29.25 8.27 19.91
N LEU A 2 -30.02 7.61 19.07
CA LEU A 2 -30.35 6.17 19.30
C LEU A 2 -30.31 5.28 18.03
N ASP A 3 -29.92 5.75 16.88
CA ASP A 3 -30.02 4.93 15.66
C ASP A 3 -28.71 4.33 15.09
N PHE A 4 -27.56 4.70 15.63
CA PHE A 4 -26.27 4.15 15.13
C PHE A 4 -25.93 2.73 15.61
N ARG A 5 -26.62 2.20 16.61
CA ARG A 5 -26.34 0.85 17.13
C ARG A 5 -27.10 -0.28 16.43
N ARG A 6 -28.16 0.01 15.68
CA ARG A 6 -28.96 -1.03 14.99
C ARG A 6 -28.46 -1.43 13.60
N GLN A 7 -27.64 -0.62 12.95
CA GLN A 7 -27.08 -0.98 11.63
C GLN A 7 -25.90 -1.96 11.68
N ARG A 8 -25.38 -2.28 12.86
CA ARG A 8 -24.24 -3.20 13.02
C ARG A 8 -24.56 -4.70 12.94
N GLN A 9 -25.81 -5.07 12.79
CA GLN A 9 -26.23 -6.48 12.94
C GLN A 9 -26.78 -7.14 11.67
N MET A 10 -26.74 -6.48 10.51
CA MET A 10 -27.21 -7.06 9.25
C MET A 10 -26.08 -7.32 8.25
N CYS A 11 -24.96 -7.85 8.69
CA CYS A 11 -23.98 -8.45 7.77
C CYS A 11 -24.43 -9.85 7.41
N ILE A 12 -25.18 -9.97 6.36
CA ILE A 12 -25.65 -11.25 5.84
C ILE A 12 -24.67 -11.72 4.79
N ARG A 13 -23.82 -12.70 5.19
CA ARG A 13 -23.05 -13.61 4.36
C ARG A 13 -21.82 -13.06 3.67
N ASP A 14 -20.75 -12.91 4.41
CA ASP A 14 -19.39 -13.02 3.90
C ASP A 14 -19.09 -14.51 3.63
N ARG A 15 -19.08 -14.91 2.39
CA ARG A 15 -18.51 -16.19 1.99
C ARG A 15 -17.39 -15.89 1.01
N PRO A 16 -16.12 -15.86 1.46
CA PRO A 16 -15.02 -15.69 0.55
C PRO A 16 -14.94 -16.87 -0.41
N TYR A 17 -14.78 -16.57 -1.68
CA TYR A 17 -14.51 -17.53 -2.72
C TYR A 17 -13.02 -17.50 -3.04
N PHE A 18 -12.34 -18.59 -2.71
CA PHE A 18 -10.93 -18.75 -2.97
C PHE A 18 -10.71 -19.58 -4.24
N LYS A 19 -9.81 -19.13 -5.11
CA LYS A 19 -9.43 -19.82 -6.35
C LYS A 19 -7.92 -19.82 -6.51
N VAL A 20 -7.34 -21.01 -6.57
CA VAL A 20 -5.98 -21.21 -7.07
C VAL A 20 -6.00 -21.09 -8.60
N ILE A 21 -5.19 -20.18 -9.14
CA ILE A 21 -5.04 -19.95 -10.58
C ILE A 21 -3.90 -20.80 -11.12
N SER A 22 -2.79 -20.85 -10.37
CA SER A 22 -1.61 -21.68 -10.63
C SER A 22 -0.87 -21.95 -9.33
N ASP A 23 0.20 -22.72 -9.37
CA ASP A 23 1.04 -23.02 -8.19
C ASP A 23 1.60 -21.76 -7.51
N SER A 24 1.71 -20.66 -8.22
CA SER A 24 2.26 -19.40 -7.74
C SER A 24 1.25 -18.23 -7.71
N LYS A 25 -0.05 -18.49 -7.95
CA LYS A 25 -1.06 -17.44 -8.06
C LYS A 25 -2.38 -17.89 -7.48
N ASP A 26 -2.96 -17.05 -6.66
CA ASP A 26 -4.30 -17.25 -6.14
C ASP A 26 -5.11 -15.95 -6.10
N LEU A 27 -6.42 -16.11 -5.94
CA LEU A 27 -7.37 -15.02 -5.87
C LEU A 27 -8.44 -15.35 -4.84
N THR A 28 -8.74 -14.38 -3.98
CA THR A 28 -9.84 -14.45 -3.03
C THR A 28 -10.84 -13.35 -3.35
N LEU A 29 -12.08 -13.73 -3.62
CA LEU A 29 -13.21 -12.81 -3.82
C LEU A 29 -14.11 -12.87 -2.58
N THR A 30 -14.34 -11.75 -1.93
CA THR A 30 -15.23 -11.66 -0.76
C THR A 30 -16.38 -10.70 -1.05
N PRO A 31 -17.57 -11.24 -1.42
CA PRO A 31 -18.79 -10.44 -1.54
C PRO A 31 -19.39 -10.18 -0.16
N THR A 32 -19.80 -8.95 0.12
CA THR A 32 -20.43 -8.54 1.38
C THR A 32 -21.70 -7.73 1.07
N TRP A 33 -22.84 -8.15 1.59
CA TRP A 33 -24.11 -7.44 1.49
C TRP A 33 -24.43 -6.77 2.83
N PHE A 34 -24.60 -5.46 2.84
CA PHE A 34 -24.97 -4.69 4.03
C PHE A 34 -26.47 -4.57 4.18
N ASP A 35 -27.16 -4.28 3.07
CA ASP A 35 -28.60 -4.16 2.98
C ASP A 35 -29.06 -4.43 1.51
N SER A 36 -30.32 -4.17 1.19
CA SER A 36 -30.86 -4.35 -0.16
C SER A 36 -30.18 -3.45 -1.21
N ASP A 37 -29.57 -2.37 -0.79
CA ASP A 37 -29.07 -1.31 -1.66
C ASP A 37 -27.53 -1.24 -1.70
N THR A 38 -26.85 -1.74 -0.67
CA THR A 38 -25.40 -1.56 -0.50
C THR A 38 -24.68 -2.90 -0.54
N PHE A 39 -23.77 -3.01 -1.49
CA PHE A 39 -22.96 -4.20 -1.74
C PHE A 39 -21.49 -3.83 -1.83
N MET A 40 -20.63 -4.61 -1.18
CA MET A 40 -19.18 -4.52 -1.26
C MET A 40 -18.61 -5.80 -1.86
N SER A 41 -17.63 -5.66 -2.72
CA SER A 41 -16.81 -6.77 -3.23
C SER A 41 -15.35 -6.43 -3.00
N THR A 42 -14.61 -7.32 -2.33
CA THR A 42 -13.16 -7.23 -2.22
C THR A 42 -12.52 -8.37 -2.98
N ILE A 43 -11.43 -8.07 -3.67
CA ILE A 43 -10.64 -9.01 -4.46
C ILE A 43 -9.20 -8.91 -4.00
N GLU A 44 -8.70 -9.96 -3.36
CA GLU A 44 -7.29 -10.11 -3.04
C GLU A 44 -6.65 -11.02 -4.09
N TYR A 45 -5.61 -10.53 -4.75
CA TYR A 45 -4.79 -11.31 -5.68
C TYR A 45 -3.38 -11.42 -5.15
N ARG A 46 -2.84 -12.63 -5.14
CA ARG A 46 -1.48 -12.92 -4.72
C ARG A 46 -0.74 -13.67 -5.81
N GLN A 47 0.48 -13.25 -6.03
CA GLN A 47 1.39 -13.92 -6.95
C GLN A 47 2.77 -13.99 -6.31
N GLU A 48 3.31 -15.21 -6.24
CA GLU A 48 4.65 -15.47 -5.74
C GLU A 48 5.45 -16.17 -6.83
N ASN A 49 6.47 -15.49 -7.36
CA ASN A 49 7.40 -16.06 -8.32
C ASN A 49 8.78 -16.23 -7.63
N LYS A 50 9.72 -16.88 -8.30
CA LYS A 50 11.06 -17.12 -7.77
C LYS A 50 11.78 -15.86 -7.30
N ASN A 51 11.56 -14.72 -7.97
CA ASN A 51 12.28 -13.48 -7.73
C ASN A 51 11.34 -12.29 -7.48
N SER A 52 10.02 -12.49 -7.46
CA SER A 52 9.08 -11.39 -7.25
C SER A 52 7.85 -11.86 -6.51
N SER A 53 7.31 -10.98 -5.68
CA SER A 53 6.02 -11.16 -5.02
C SER A 53 5.11 -9.96 -5.32
N LEU A 54 3.84 -10.24 -5.56
CA LEU A 54 2.80 -9.23 -5.74
C LEU A 54 1.61 -9.62 -4.90
N ILE A 55 1.16 -8.69 -4.07
CA ILE A 55 -0.12 -8.80 -3.36
C ILE A 55 -0.92 -7.55 -3.69
N THR A 56 -2.18 -7.73 -4.08
CA THR A 56 -3.08 -6.63 -4.40
C THR A 56 -4.42 -6.86 -3.73
N ASP A 57 -4.95 -5.87 -3.05
CA ASP A 57 -6.30 -5.87 -2.51
C ASP A 57 -7.09 -4.71 -3.15
N PHE A 58 -8.13 -5.06 -3.87
CA PHE A 58 -9.05 -4.13 -4.50
C PHE A 58 -10.44 -4.30 -3.93
N GLY A 59 -11.04 -3.19 -3.46
CA GLY A 59 -12.42 -3.19 -2.98
C GLY A 59 -13.29 -2.20 -3.73
N LEU A 60 -14.51 -2.62 -3.99
CA LEU A 60 -15.56 -1.80 -4.60
C LEU A 60 -16.83 -1.87 -3.77
N VAL A 61 -17.34 -0.72 -3.36
CA VAL A 61 -18.63 -0.58 -2.66
C VAL A 61 -19.59 0.15 -3.56
N ASN A 62 -20.74 -0.45 -3.84
CA ASN A 62 -21.82 0.16 -4.59
C ASN A 62 -23.01 0.45 -3.69
N GLY A 63 -23.71 1.55 -3.98
CA GLY A 63 -24.94 1.91 -3.27
C GLY A 63 -24.73 2.62 -1.93
N TYR A 64 -23.47 2.97 -1.56
CA TYR A 64 -23.21 3.71 -0.33
C TYR A 64 -23.91 5.06 -0.32
N LYS A 65 -24.67 5.33 0.74
CA LYS A 65 -25.37 6.60 0.96
C LYS A 65 -24.65 7.35 2.07
N SER A 66 -24.02 8.47 1.72
CA SER A 66 -23.45 9.35 2.73
C SER A 66 -24.57 9.96 3.60
N PRO A 67 -24.39 10.07 4.93
CA PRO A 67 -25.36 10.72 5.81
C PRO A 67 -25.74 12.14 5.40
N THR A 68 -24.82 12.85 4.73
CA THR A 68 -24.98 14.25 4.33
C THR A 68 -25.67 14.45 2.98
N THR A 69 -25.34 13.63 1.99
CA THR A 69 -25.82 13.88 0.60
C THR A 69 -26.97 12.98 0.19
N ARG A 70 -27.22 11.88 0.87
CA ARG A 70 -28.21 10.85 0.53
C ARG A 70 -28.13 10.28 -0.91
N LYS A 71 -27.18 10.74 -1.72
CA LYS A 71 -26.93 10.18 -3.06
C LYS A 71 -26.21 8.85 -2.93
N LYS A 72 -26.59 7.90 -3.78
CA LYS A 72 -25.85 6.64 -3.90
C LYS A 72 -24.52 6.91 -4.60
N ASN A 73 -23.43 6.50 -3.98
CA ASN A 73 -22.08 6.63 -4.50
C ASN A 73 -21.40 5.27 -4.58
N SER A 74 -20.49 5.13 -5.51
CA SER A 74 -19.54 4.02 -5.54
C SER A 74 -18.25 4.47 -4.87
N LEU A 75 -17.73 3.62 -3.99
CA LEU A 75 -16.47 3.84 -3.28
C LEU A 75 -15.51 2.69 -3.56
N SER A 76 -14.22 2.95 -3.55
CA SER A 76 -13.22 1.94 -3.82
C SER A 76 -11.94 2.16 -3.04
N HIS A 77 -11.17 1.08 -2.87
CA HIS A 77 -9.78 1.12 -2.46
C HIS A 77 -8.91 0.26 -3.38
N LEU A 78 -7.63 0.59 -3.42
CA LEU A 78 -6.57 -0.22 -4.00
C LEU A 78 -5.38 -0.18 -3.05
N PHE A 79 -4.98 -1.36 -2.57
CA PHE A 79 -3.74 -1.57 -1.84
C PHE A 79 -2.89 -2.57 -2.62
N LEU A 80 -1.61 -2.26 -2.79
CA LEU A 80 -0.71 -3.07 -3.59
C LEU A 80 0.68 -3.03 -2.99
N ASP A 81 1.29 -4.22 -2.82
CA ASP A 81 2.71 -4.37 -2.54
C ASP A 81 3.34 -5.27 -3.60
N TYR A 82 4.43 -4.77 -4.19
CA TYR A 82 5.23 -5.48 -5.16
C TYR A 82 6.70 -5.45 -4.75
N ASN A 83 7.31 -6.62 -4.70
CA ASN A 83 8.72 -6.78 -4.42
C ASN A 83 9.37 -7.56 -5.55
N LEU A 84 10.53 -7.10 -6.02
CA LEU A 84 11.31 -7.74 -7.07
C LEU A 84 12.78 -7.78 -6.68
N ASP A 85 13.34 -8.98 -6.59
CA ASP A 85 14.77 -9.21 -6.51
C ASP A 85 15.34 -9.22 -7.95
N LEU A 86 16.09 -8.18 -8.29
CA LEU A 86 16.67 -7.98 -9.63
C LEU A 86 17.81 -8.96 -9.92
N LYS A 87 18.41 -9.57 -8.87
CA LYS A 87 19.55 -10.51 -8.97
C LYS A 87 20.68 -10.02 -9.87
N LEU A 88 21.06 -8.75 -9.71
CA LEU A 88 22.17 -8.18 -10.45
C LEU A 88 23.47 -8.88 -10.06
N GLU A 89 24.23 -9.28 -11.06
CA GLU A 89 25.58 -9.83 -10.85
C GLU A 89 26.46 -8.80 -10.18
N ASN A 90 27.32 -9.23 -9.26
CA ASN A 90 28.22 -8.39 -8.44
C ASN A 90 27.53 -7.54 -7.36
N TYR A 91 26.25 -7.72 -7.06
CA TYR A 91 25.57 -7.12 -5.93
C TYR A 91 25.18 -8.17 -4.90
N ASN A 92 25.32 -7.84 -3.61
CA ASN A 92 24.89 -8.70 -2.52
C ASN A 92 23.37 -8.78 -2.44
N SER A 93 22.71 -7.66 -2.72
CA SER A 93 21.27 -7.59 -2.91
C SER A 93 20.90 -6.44 -3.85
N SER A 94 19.83 -6.64 -4.61
CA SER A 94 19.31 -5.67 -5.55
C SER A 94 17.79 -5.79 -5.59
N ASN A 95 17.11 -4.93 -4.84
CA ASN A 95 15.67 -5.03 -4.61
C ASN A 95 14.95 -3.80 -5.13
N PHE A 96 13.87 -4.07 -5.86
CA PHE A 96 12.88 -3.06 -6.21
C PHE A 96 11.60 -3.32 -5.42
N GLU A 97 11.08 -2.29 -4.75
CA GLU A 97 9.88 -2.35 -3.93
C GLU A 97 8.91 -1.27 -4.34
N MET A 98 7.63 -1.61 -4.41
CA MET A 98 6.57 -0.66 -4.70
C MET A 98 5.37 -0.93 -3.80
N SER A 99 4.92 0.07 -3.05
CA SER A 99 3.72 0.03 -2.23
C SER A 99 2.79 1.17 -2.62
N ILE A 100 1.55 0.84 -2.96
CA ILE A 100 0.53 1.79 -3.37
C ILE A 100 -0.71 1.63 -2.50
N ASN A 101 -1.13 2.73 -1.88
CA ASN A 101 -2.33 2.81 -1.07
C ASN A 101 -3.23 3.93 -1.59
N ARG A 102 -4.44 3.58 -2.03
CA ARG A 102 -5.40 4.55 -2.55
C ARG A 102 -6.81 4.23 -2.10
N VAL A 103 -7.55 5.28 -1.74
CA VAL A 103 -8.99 5.21 -1.46
C VAL A 103 -9.72 6.30 -2.23
N SER A 104 -10.97 6.04 -2.59
CA SER A 104 -11.78 7.01 -3.34
C SER A 104 -12.47 8.06 -2.48
N ASN A 105 -12.45 7.88 -1.15
CA ASN A 105 -13.11 8.77 -0.20
C ASN A 105 -12.35 8.82 1.13
N ASP A 106 -12.24 10.00 1.72
CA ASP A 106 -11.47 10.26 2.95
C ASP A 106 -11.95 9.46 4.16
N SER A 107 -13.23 9.12 4.20
CA SER A 107 -13.81 8.34 5.30
C SER A 107 -13.84 6.82 5.04
N TYR A 108 -13.37 6.37 3.88
CA TYR A 108 -13.47 4.97 3.45
C TYR A 108 -12.90 4.00 4.49
N LEU A 109 -11.67 4.22 4.92
CA LEU A 109 -10.97 3.36 5.88
C LEU A 109 -11.67 3.27 7.23
N ASN A 110 -12.28 4.40 7.68
CA ASN A 110 -13.01 4.43 8.94
C ASN A 110 -14.40 3.78 8.86
N VAL A 111 -15.07 3.90 7.70
CA VAL A 111 -16.42 3.35 7.48
C VAL A 111 -16.37 1.84 7.29
N PHE A 112 -15.40 1.36 6.50
CA PHE A 112 -15.29 -0.05 6.12
C PHE A 112 -14.20 -0.81 6.88
N ASP A 113 -13.72 -0.27 8.00
CA ASP A 113 -12.68 -0.83 8.83
C ASP A 113 -12.82 -2.35 9.07
N GLN A 114 -14.00 -2.79 9.46
CA GLN A 114 -14.26 -4.20 9.81
C GLN A 114 -14.19 -5.15 8.60
N TYR A 115 -14.34 -4.62 7.39
CA TYR A 115 -14.39 -5.41 6.15
C TYR A 115 -13.04 -5.49 5.44
N ILE A 116 -12.15 -4.53 5.71
CA ILE A 116 -10.78 -4.51 5.19
C ILE A 116 -9.75 -5.03 6.19
N THR A 117 -10.15 -5.41 7.40
CA THR A 117 -9.23 -5.94 8.44
C THR A 117 -8.53 -7.23 8.06
N LYS A 118 -9.08 -7.99 7.12
CA LYS A 118 -8.50 -9.26 6.63
C LYS A 118 -7.34 -9.03 5.66
N SER A 119 -7.20 -7.84 5.10
CA SER A 119 -6.10 -7.51 4.19
C SER A 119 -4.82 -7.22 4.96
N ASN A 120 -3.75 -7.93 4.63
CA ASN A 120 -2.41 -7.66 5.15
C ASN A 120 -1.81 -6.36 4.63
N LEU A 121 -2.40 -5.79 3.56
CA LEU A 121 -1.96 -4.56 2.90
C LEU A 121 -2.61 -3.31 3.46
N ARG A 122 -3.54 -3.46 4.37
CA ARG A 122 -4.29 -2.34 4.94
C ARG A 122 -3.36 -1.30 5.56
N PRO A 123 -3.51 0.00 5.22
CA PRO A 123 -2.76 1.07 5.88
C PRO A 123 -2.91 1.03 7.41
N SER A 124 -1.81 1.20 8.12
CA SER A 124 -1.81 1.24 9.59
C SER A 124 -2.44 2.52 10.14
N ASP A 125 -2.30 3.63 9.40
CA ASP A 125 -2.93 4.91 9.73
C ASP A 125 -4.10 5.19 8.77
N PHE A 126 -5.31 5.29 9.32
CA PHE A 126 -6.52 5.56 8.54
C PHE A 126 -6.66 7.01 8.07
N ASN A 127 -5.79 7.87 8.52
CA ASN A 127 -5.80 9.28 8.16
C ASN A 127 -4.69 9.66 7.18
N LYS A 128 -3.72 8.75 6.96
CA LYS A 128 -2.57 9.00 6.10
C LYS A 128 -2.33 7.81 5.18
N LEU A 129 -2.34 8.07 3.88
CA LEU A 129 -1.89 7.09 2.88
C LEU A 129 -0.45 7.39 2.53
N THR A 130 0.35 6.34 2.42
CA THR A 130 1.75 6.42 2.01
C THR A 130 1.93 5.55 0.78
N ASN A 131 2.49 6.13 -0.28
CA ASN A 131 2.93 5.39 -1.46
C ASN A 131 4.44 5.48 -1.55
N ASN A 132 5.06 4.39 -1.90
CA ASN A 132 6.51 4.28 -1.96
C ASN A 132 6.93 3.47 -3.19
N ILE A 133 7.97 3.95 -3.89
CA ILE A 133 8.69 3.19 -4.90
C ILE A 133 10.16 3.33 -4.53
N ASN A 134 10.84 2.21 -4.34
CA ASN A 134 12.19 2.17 -3.82
C ASN A 134 13.05 1.19 -4.59
N LEU A 135 14.31 1.57 -4.84
CA LEU A 135 15.35 0.72 -5.41
C LEU A 135 16.53 0.70 -4.45
N ASN A 136 16.84 -0.49 -3.94
CA ASN A 136 17.97 -0.75 -3.05
C ASN A 136 19.03 -1.58 -3.77
N LEU A 137 20.26 -1.08 -3.83
CA LEU A 137 21.41 -1.76 -4.39
C LEU A 137 22.50 -1.84 -3.32
N ASN A 138 22.84 -3.06 -2.92
CA ASN A 138 23.90 -3.31 -1.95
C ASN A 138 25.05 -4.01 -2.65
N HIS A 139 26.20 -3.39 -2.64
CA HIS A 139 27.47 -3.90 -3.15
C HIS A 139 28.51 -3.96 -2.01
N ASP A 140 29.55 -4.75 -2.14
CA ASP A 140 30.60 -4.86 -1.12
C ASP A 140 31.25 -3.51 -0.74
N ASP A 141 31.38 -2.61 -1.72
CA ASP A 141 32.05 -1.32 -1.55
C ASP A 141 31.08 -0.17 -1.27
N PHE A 142 29.79 -0.29 -1.60
CA PHE A 142 28.81 0.78 -1.46
C PHE A 142 27.38 0.28 -1.31
N ASN A 143 26.54 1.11 -0.71
CA ASN A 143 25.09 0.99 -0.69
C ASN A 143 24.48 2.17 -1.44
N PHE A 144 23.51 1.89 -2.28
CA PHE A 144 22.73 2.91 -2.98
C PHE A 144 21.24 2.63 -2.82
N GLU A 145 20.53 3.61 -2.31
CA GLU A 145 19.09 3.62 -2.21
C GLU A 145 18.54 4.84 -2.94
N THR A 146 17.52 4.66 -3.74
CA THR A 146 16.78 5.77 -4.36
C THR A 146 15.32 5.43 -4.48
N GLY A 147 14.48 6.47 -4.47
CA GLY A 147 13.05 6.23 -4.58
C GLY A 147 12.21 7.48 -4.68
N PHE A 148 10.91 7.23 -4.68
CA PHE A 148 9.84 8.23 -4.71
C PHE A 148 8.85 7.92 -3.60
N GLN A 149 8.46 8.95 -2.86
CA GLN A 149 7.44 8.81 -1.82
C GLN A 149 6.36 9.85 -2.03
N SER A 150 5.13 9.47 -1.78
CA SER A 150 4.01 10.42 -1.68
C SER A 150 3.15 10.11 -0.46
N PHE A 151 2.67 11.16 0.16
CA PHE A 151 1.83 11.10 1.33
C PHE A 151 0.54 11.85 1.06
N GLU A 152 -0.60 11.25 1.41
CA GLU A 152 -1.90 11.88 1.35
C GLU A 152 -2.52 11.91 2.74
N ASN A 153 -2.88 13.10 3.23
CA ASN A 153 -3.58 13.29 4.50
C ASN A 153 -5.09 13.36 4.27
N LEU A 154 -5.80 12.32 4.66
CA LEU A 154 -7.24 12.18 4.46
C LEU A 154 -8.08 13.10 5.38
N ARG A 155 -7.48 13.72 6.41
CA ARG A 155 -8.16 14.70 7.28
C ARG A 155 -8.26 16.07 6.65
N ILE A 156 -7.38 16.38 5.70
CA ILE A 156 -7.30 17.69 5.07
C ILE A 156 -8.12 17.66 3.79
N LYS A 157 -9.16 18.50 3.72
CA LYS A 157 -10.01 18.63 2.54
C LYS A 157 -9.54 19.82 1.70
N ASN A 158 -9.26 19.57 0.42
CA ASN A 158 -9.04 20.61 -0.62
C ASN A 158 -8.01 21.69 -0.27
N GLN A 159 -6.92 21.34 0.42
CA GLN A 159 -5.81 22.24 0.73
C GLN A 159 -4.51 21.70 0.10
N SER A 160 -3.55 22.61 -0.16
CA SER A 160 -2.23 22.28 -0.71
C SER A 160 -1.49 21.23 0.14
N ASP A 161 -1.68 21.30 1.46
CA ASP A 161 -1.00 20.44 2.42
C ASP A 161 -1.55 19.00 2.51
N ARG A 162 -2.59 18.70 1.71
CA ARG A 162 -3.14 17.34 1.63
C ARG A 162 -2.14 16.35 1.06
N TYR A 163 -1.36 16.77 0.07
CA TYR A 163 -0.39 15.94 -0.61
C TYR A 163 1.02 16.45 -0.34
N GLN A 164 1.89 15.54 0.03
CA GLN A 164 3.32 15.79 0.18
C GLN A 164 4.07 14.79 -0.68
N TYR A 165 5.10 15.27 -1.37
CA TYR A 165 5.90 14.44 -2.27
C TYR A 165 7.37 14.57 -1.92
N VAL A 166 8.08 13.45 -1.96
CA VAL A 166 9.54 13.39 -1.92
C VAL A 166 9.98 12.74 -3.23
N LEU A 167 10.40 13.55 -4.20
CA LEU A 167 10.56 13.15 -5.60
C LEU A 167 11.78 13.78 -6.27
N PRO A 168 12.85 13.05 -6.52
CA PRO A 168 13.30 11.81 -5.90
C PRO A 168 14.01 12.03 -4.56
N TYR A 169 14.27 10.95 -3.84
CA TYR A 169 15.32 10.92 -2.83
C TYR A 169 16.41 9.92 -3.20
N TYR A 170 17.62 10.12 -2.69
CA TYR A 170 18.69 9.14 -2.79
C TYR A 170 19.56 9.15 -1.53
N ASN A 171 20.15 7.99 -1.25
CA ASN A 171 21.15 7.78 -0.24
C ASN A 171 22.28 6.93 -0.83
N PHE A 172 23.51 7.42 -0.75
CA PHE A 172 24.69 6.74 -1.25
C PHE A 172 25.74 6.67 -0.16
N ASP A 173 26.12 5.46 0.25
CA ASP A 173 27.15 5.19 1.24
C ASP A 173 28.27 4.38 0.61
N LYS A 174 29.51 4.84 0.76
CA LYS A 174 30.68 4.12 0.27
C LYS A 174 31.75 4.03 1.34
N ASN A 175 32.24 2.81 1.59
CA ASN A 175 33.41 2.57 2.43
C ASN A 175 34.67 2.52 1.55
N ILE A 176 35.62 3.44 1.81
CA ILE A 176 36.89 3.50 1.12
C ILE A 176 37.93 2.85 2.03
N SER A 177 37.96 1.51 2.04
CA SER A 177 38.92 0.73 2.83
C SER A 177 40.26 0.60 2.11
N LYS A 178 41.02 1.68 2.01
CA LYS A 178 42.44 1.57 1.68
C LYS A 178 43.26 2.05 2.87
N ASN A 179 44.05 1.15 3.42
CA ASN A 179 44.94 1.35 4.58
C ASN A 179 46.06 2.40 4.32
N TYR A 180 45.72 3.59 3.83
CA TYR A 180 46.75 4.64 3.66
C TYR A 180 47.13 5.33 4.96
N PHE A 181 46.26 5.28 6.00
CA PHE A 181 46.49 6.00 7.27
C PHE A 181 46.04 5.22 8.52
N ASN A 182 45.98 3.89 8.50
CA ASN A 182 45.43 3.07 9.59
C ASN A 182 44.03 3.51 10.07
N GLY A 183 43.20 4.02 9.15
CA GLY A 183 41.86 4.48 9.42
C GLY A 183 40.87 4.07 8.33
N ASN A 184 39.60 3.99 8.67
CA ASN A 184 38.50 3.79 7.73
C ASN A 184 38.01 5.15 7.23
N ILE A 185 37.92 5.31 5.92
CA ILE A 185 37.31 6.47 5.28
C ILE A 185 35.95 6.03 4.73
N SER A 186 34.89 6.70 5.14
CA SER A 186 33.54 6.53 4.59
C SER A 186 33.10 7.80 3.87
N PHE A 187 32.41 7.65 2.79
CA PHE A 187 31.74 8.73 2.06
C PHE A 187 30.25 8.49 2.10
N ASN A 188 29.49 9.48 2.57
CA ASN A 188 28.04 9.49 2.59
C ASN A 188 27.53 10.69 1.81
N SER A 189 26.55 10.46 0.93
CA SER A 189 25.85 11.50 0.19
C SER A 189 24.37 11.19 0.16
N ASN A 190 23.56 12.14 0.58
CA ASN A 190 22.11 12.01 0.53
C ASN A 190 21.47 13.27 -0.04
N GLY A 191 20.29 13.15 -0.60
CA GLY A 191 19.53 14.27 -1.12
C GLY A 191 18.07 13.89 -1.31
N SER A 192 17.22 14.89 -1.21
CA SER A 192 15.80 14.76 -1.49
C SER A 192 15.24 16.05 -2.07
N ASN A 193 14.26 15.93 -2.94
CA ASN A 193 13.45 17.05 -3.45
C ASN A 193 12.04 16.92 -2.85
N VAL A 194 11.61 17.94 -2.11
CA VAL A 194 10.35 17.97 -1.36
C VAL A 194 9.43 19.06 -1.89
#